data_c01d2d56bb59ed8679e7e40b63fe046b
#
_entry.id   c01d2d56bb59ed8679e7e40b63fe046b
#
_cell.length_a   1.000
_cell.length_b   1.000
_cell.length_c   1.000
_cell.angle_alpha   90.00
_cell.angle_beta   90.00
_cell.angle_gamma   90.00
#
_symmetry.space_group_name_H-M   'P 1'
#
loop_
_entity.id
_entity.type
_entity.pdbx_description
1 polymer ?
#
loop_
_entity_poly.entity_id
_entity_poly.type
_entity_poly.pdbx_seq_one_letter_code
_entity_poly.pdbx_strand_id
1 'polypeptide(L)'
;MTAHTRLLTPGTVSPERGVPKNIARPEYVGRADADEGRGNNFYSPEEVEIVRAAGRIAANALAAVGEMLAPGITTDDIDAVAHEYMCDHGAYPSTLGYRGFPKSVCTSVNEVICHGIPDSTVIEDGDIVNVDITAYFEGMHGDTNFTFYAGEVDETSRLLVERTHEAMMRGIKAVRPGREINVIGRVIEKYAKRFDYGVVRDYSGHGVGREFHSGLIIPHYDAAPAHAEVIEPGMIFTIEPMLNLGTIEWDVWDDSWTVVTKDRKRSAQFEHTLVVTETGADILTRPDVAITGGPLSDGH
;
A
#
# COMPACT_ATOMS: atom_id res chain seq x y z
N MET A 1 15.60 18.32 -18.91
CA MET A 1 14.14 18.54 -18.84
C MET A 1 13.85 19.08 -17.46
N THR A 2 13.08 20.15 -17.34
CA THR A 2 12.72 20.73 -16.04
C THR A 2 11.82 19.75 -15.31
N ALA A 3 12.17 19.41 -14.06
CA ALA A 3 11.32 18.59 -13.19
C ALA A 3 9.90 19.17 -13.20
N HIS A 4 8.91 18.32 -13.42
CA HIS A 4 7.51 18.71 -13.39
C HIS A 4 7.17 19.16 -11.96
N THR A 5 6.93 20.46 -11.78
CA THR A 5 6.69 21.07 -10.45
C THR A 5 5.21 21.33 -10.21
N ARG A 6 4.35 20.43 -10.66
CA ARG A 6 2.93 20.48 -10.30
C ARG A 6 2.80 20.17 -8.80
N LEU A 7 2.16 21.07 -8.07
CA LEU A 7 1.72 20.82 -6.70
C LEU A 7 0.25 20.41 -6.73
N LEU A 8 -0.07 19.31 -6.06
CA LEU A 8 -1.43 18.87 -5.95
C LEU A 8 -2.25 19.70 -4.97
N THR A 9 -3.51 19.84 -5.29
CA THR A 9 -4.54 20.42 -4.43
C THR A 9 -5.75 19.49 -4.42
N PRO A 10 -6.57 19.46 -3.34
CA PRO A 10 -7.74 18.62 -3.28
C PRO A 10 -8.69 18.86 -4.46
N GLY A 11 -9.13 17.78 -5.10
CA GLY A 11 -10.15 17.77 -6.12
C GLY A 11 -11.56 17.61 -5.53
N THR A 12 -12.53 17.31 -6.38
CA THR A 12 -13.90 17.02 -5.97
C THR A 12 -14.08 15.52 -5.81
N VAL A 13 -14.39 15.08 -4.59
CA VAL A 13 -14.67 13.67 -4.29
C VAL A 13 -16.08 13.30 -4.79
N SER A 14 -16.19 12.29 -5.63
CA SER A 14 -17.49 11.77 -6.09
C SER A 14 -18.17 10.95 -4.96
N PRO A 15 -19.51 10.71 -5.04
CA PRO A 15 -20.20 9.88 -4.07
C PRO A 15 -19.59 8.48 -3.92
N GLU A 16 -19.80 7.88 -2.75
CA GLU A 16 -19.41 6.50 -2.48
C GLU A 16 -19.99 5.52 -3.49
N ARG A 17 -19.19 4.54 -3.92
CA ARG A 17 -19.63 3.48 -4.83
C ARG A 17 -20.39 2.40 -4.05
N GLY A 18 -21.42 1.87 -4.66
CA GLY A 18 -22.26 0.84 -4.05
C GLY A 18 -21.65 -0.56 -4.15
N VAL A 19 -21.51 -1.26 -3.05
CA VAL A 19 -21.10 -2.67 -3.04
C VAL A 19 -22.33 -3.58 -3.10
N PRO A 20 -22.35 -4.62 -3.96
CA PRO A 20 -23.44 -5.61 -4.02
C PRO A 20 -23.78 -6.22 -2.64
N LYS A 21 -25.08 -6.42 -2.37
CA LYS A 21 -25.55 -6.86 -1.04
C LYS A 21 -25.14 -8.29 -0.67
N ASN A 22 -24.82 -9.11 -1.66
CA ASN A 22 -24.34 -10.49 -1.46
C ASN A 22 -22.86 -10.59 -1.10
N ILE A 23 -22.11 -9.49 -1.17
CA ILE A 23 -20.71 -9.44 -0.74
C ILE A 23 -20.67 -9.20 0.77
N ALA A 24 -19.96 -10.07 1.48
CA ALA A 24 -19.72 -9.95 2.91
C ALA A 24 -18.95 -8.65 3.21
N ARG A 25 -19.33 -7.97 4.29
CA ARG A 25 -18.72 -6.70 4.70
C ARG A 25 -17.92 -6.88 5.97
N PRO A 26 -16.77 -6.20 6.10
CA PRO A 26 -16.06 -6.12 7.37
C PRO A 26 -16.95 -5.55 8.48
N GLU A 27 -16.69 -5.94 9.74
CA GLU A 27 -17.52 -5.55 10.88
C GLU A 27 -17.55 -4.04 11.15
N TYR A 28 -16.51 -3.31 10.75
CA TYR A 28 -16.42 -1.86 10.97
C TYR A 28 -17.30 -1.05 10.01
N VAL A 29 -17.78 -1.63 8.93
CA VAL A 29 -18.59 -0.89 7.93
C VAL A 29 -19.90 -0.41 8.58
N GLY A 30 -20.12 0.90 8.55
CA GLY A 30 -21.26 1.55 9.20
C GLY A 30 -21.08 1.80 10.70
N ARG A 31 -19.88 1.57 11.26
CA ARG A 31 -19.53 1.95 12.63
C ARG A 31 -18.60 3.17 12.65
N ALA A 32 -18.70 3.99 13.69
CA ALA A 32 -17.83 5.16 13.85
C ALA A 32 -16.38 4.75 14.21
N ASP A 33 -16.21 3.60 14.90
CA ASP A 33 -14.93 3.09 15.35
C ASP A 33 -14.65 1.75 14.65
N ALA A 34 -13.57 1.70 13.86
CA ALA A 34 -12.98 0.42 13.50
C ALA A 34 -12.16 -0.04 14.71
N ASP A 35 -12.50 -1.19 15.30
CA ASP A 35 -11.65 -1.79 16.32
C ASP A 35 -10.26 -2.03 15.71
N GLU A 36 -9.25 -1.37 16.30
CA GLU A 36 -7.87 -1.81 16.13
C GLU A 36 -7.74 -3.09 16.90
N GLY A 37 -7.81 -4.21 16.19
CA GLY A 37 -7.71 -5.52 16.82
C GLY A 37 -6.39 -5.60 17.58
N ARG A 38 -6.46 -6.05 18.81
CA ARG A 38 -5.31 -6.63 19.50
C ARG A 38 -5.27 -8.11 19.16
N GLY A 39 -5.32 -8.37 17.84
CA GLY A 39 -5.51 -9.70 17.30
C GLY A 39 -4.30 -10.60 17.52
N ASN A 40 -4.55 -11.89 17.43
CA ASN A 40 -3.52 -12.89 17.28
C ASN A 40 -2.97 -12.78 15.84
N ASN A 41 -1.68 -12.49 15.70
CA ASN A 41 -1.02 -12.37 14.39
C ASN A 41 -0.62 -13.72 13.77
N PHE A 42 -0.99 -14.83 14.41
CA PHE A 42 -0.72 -16.18 13.93
C PHE A 42 -1.94 -16.76 13.23
N TYR A 43 -1.71 -17.36 12.09
CA TYR A 43 -2.75 -17.88 11.21
C TYR A 43 -2.52 -19.37 10.90
N SER A 44 -3.62 -20.14 10.84
CA SER A 44 -3.57 -21.52 10.39
C SER A 44 -3.28 -21.59 8.88
N PRO A 45 -2.82 -22.73 8.35
CA PRO A 45 -2.62 -22.90 6.91
C PRO A 45 -3.86 -22.57 6.07
N GLU A 46 -5.06 -22.91 6.57
CA GLU A 46 -6.33 -22.63 5.92
C GLU A 46 -6.61 -21.12 5.86
N GLU A 47 -6.36 -20.40 6.95
CA GLU A 47 -6.51 -18.94 7.00
C GLU A 47 -5.51 -18.24 6.11
N VAL A 48 -4.27 -18.72 6.04
CA VAL A 48 -3.22 -18.20 5.12
C VAL A 48 -3.72 -18.27 3.67
N GLU A 49 -4.38 -19.35 3.25
CA GLU A 49 -4.90 -19.47 1.89
C GLU A 49 -6.07 -18.51 1.61
N ILE A 50 -6.89 -18.17 2.61
CA ILE A 50 -7.93 -17.15 2.46
C ILE A 50 -7.29 -15.75 2.32
N VAL A 51 -6.29 -15.42 3.15
CA VAL A 51 -5.54 -14.15 3.00
C VAL A 51 -4.85 -14.09 1.63
N ARG A 52 -4.28 -15.21 1.15
CA ARG A 52 -3.70 -15.30 -0.20
C ARG A 52 -4.76 -15.05 -1.29
N ALA A 53 -5.96 -15.57 -1.14
CA ALA A 53 -7.05 -15.32 -2.09
C ALA A 53 -7.46 -13.84 -2.09
N ALA A 54 -7.62 -13.22 -0.92
CA ALA A 54 -7.89 -11.79 -0.79
C ALA A 54 -6.76 -10.93 -1.40
N GLY A 55 -5.50 -11.26 -1.05
CA GLY A 55 -4.32 -10.57 -1.56
C GLY A 55 -4.15 -10.70 -3.08
N ARG A 56 -4.50 -11.86 -3.64
CA ARG A 56 -4.49 -12.06 -5.10
C ARG A 56 -5.56 -11.23 -5.80
N ILE A 57 -6.76 -11.08 -5.21
CA ILE A 57 -7.80 -10.19 -5.75
C ILE A 57 -7.29 -8.74 -5.74
N ALA A 58 -6.70 -8.26 -4.65
CA ALA A 58 -6.14 -6.92 -4.56
C ALA A 58 -5.01 -6.70 -5.60
N ALA A 59 -4.09 -7.66 -5.73
CA ALA A 59 -2.97 -7.58 -6.67
C ALA A 59 -3.43 -7.61 -8.14
N ASN A 60 -4.46 -8.41 -8.46
CA ASN A 60 -5.04 -8.44 -9.80
C ASN A 60 -5.83 -7.15 -10.09
N ALA A 61 -6.45 -6.52 -9.08
CA ALA A 61 -7.06 -5.19 -9.24
C ALA A 61 -6.00 -4.13 -9.56
N LEU A 62 -4.79 -4.18 -8.93
CA LEU A 62 -3.66 -3.35 -9.34
C LEU A 62 -3.23 -3.60 -10.79
N ALA A 63 -3.23 -4.86 -11.24
CA ALA A 63 -2.92 -5.17 -12.63
C ALA A 63 -3.95 -4.56 -13.59
N ALA A 64 -5.24 -4.63 -13.26
CA ALA A 64 -6.30 -3.99 -14.05
C ALA A 64 -6.16 -2.45 -14.09
N VAL A 65 -5.78 -1.84 -12.96
CA VAL A 65 -5.43 -0.40 -12.92
C VAL A 65 -4.25 -0.09 -13.83
N GLY A 66 -3.20 -0.91 -13.81
CA GLY A 66 -2.01 -0.73 -14.65
C GLY A 66 -2.29 -0.75 -16.15
N GLU A 67 -3.30 -1.51 -16.60
CA GLU A 67 -3.73 -1.55 -18.00
C GLU A 67 -4.39 -0.25 -18.47
N MET A 68 -5.02 0.50 -17.57
CA MET A 68 -5.76 1.71 -17.92
C MET A 68 -5.06 3.01 -17.51
N LEU A 69 -4.06 2.95 -16.62
CA LEU A 69 -3.41 4.12 -16.07
C LEU A 69 -2.60 4.85 -17.15
N ALA A 70 -3.04 6.05 -17.48
CA ALA A 70 -2.42 6.90 -18.48
C ALA A 70 -2.71 8.39 -18.17
N PRO A 71 -1.92 9.32 -18.68
CA PRO A 71 -2.27 10.73 -18.60
C PRO A 71 -3.67 11.03 -19.15
N GLY A 72 -4.42 11.85 -18.43
CA GLY A 72 -5.77 12.29 -18.80
C GLY A 72 -6.91 11.61 -18.06
N ILE A 73 -6.67 10.49 -17.37
CA ILE A 73 -7.68 9.89 -16.46
C ILE A 73 -7.65 10.60 -15.10
N THR A 74 -8.69 10.40 -14.31
CA THR A 74 -8.76 10.91 -12.95
C THR A 74 -8.41 9.83 -11.91
N THR A 75 -8.07 10.24 -10.69
CA THR A 75 -7.90 9.29 -9.58
C THR A 75 -9.22 8.59 -9.24
N ASP A 76 -10.39 9.22 -9.50
CA ASP A 76 -11.70 8.58 -9.34
C ASP A 76 -11.95 7.48 -10.39
N ASP A 77 -11.39 7.58 -11.60
CA ASP A 77 -11.44 6.49 -12.60
C ASP A 77 -10.64 5.27 -12.12
N ILE A 78 -9.52 5.47 -11.44
CA ILE A 78 -8.74 4.40 -10.82
C ILE A 78 -9.56 3.69 -9.73
N ASP A 79 -10.21 4.46 -8.85
CA ASP A 79 -11.12 3.92 -7.82
C ASP A 79 -12.26 3.11 -8.46
N ALA A 80 -12.81 3.57 -9.58
CA ALA A 80 -13.87 2.85 -10.29
C ALA A 80 -13.45 1.46 -10.74
N VAL A 81 -12.32 1.38 -11.45
CA VAL A 81 -11.81 0.12 -12.00
C VAL A 81 -11.47 -0.87 -10.89
N ALA A 82 -10.78 -0.41 -9.85
CA ALA A 82 -10.41 -1.27 -8.73
C ALA A 82 -11.63 -1.73 -7.92
N HIS A 83 -12.61 -0.83 -7.69
CA HIS A 83 -13.88 -1.16 -7.03
C HIS A 83 -14.65 -2.24 -7.79
N GLU A 84 -14.85 -2.05 -9.10
CA GLU A 84 -15.56 -3.00 -9.96
C GLU A 84 -14.84 -4.35 -9.96
N TYR A 85 -13.51 -4.36 -10.13
CA TYR A 85 -12.73 -5.60 -10.11
C TYR A 85 -12.92 -6.39 -8.80
N MET A 86 -12.78 -5.74 -7.65
CA MET A 86 -12.96 -6.40 -6.35
C MET A 86 -14.39 -6.94 -6.17
N CYS A 87 -15.40 -6.13 -6.52
CA CYS A 87 -16.81 -6.54 -6.42
C CYS A 87 -17.15 -7.72 -7.34
N ASP A 88 -16.66 -7.73 -8.58
CA ASP A 88 -16.87 -8.80 -9.54
C ASP A 88 -16.22 -10.13 -9.09
N HIS A 89 -15.19 -10.06 -8.25
CA HIS A 89 -14.55 -11.22 -7.63
C HIS A 89 -15.07 -11.54 -6.23
N GLY A 90 -16.20 -10.93 -5.82
CA GLY A 90 -16.86 -11.23 -4.54
C GLY A 90 -16.16 -10.65 -3.30
N ALA A 91 -15.23 -9.73 -3.47
CA ALA A 91 -14.50 -9.08 -2.38
C ALA A 91 -15.09 -7.69 -2.07
N TYR A 92 -15.06 -7.30 -0.80
CA TYR A 92 -15.37 -5.94 -0.36
C TYR A 92 -14.09 -5.09 -0.37
N PRO A 93 -14.12 -3.85 -0.93
CA PRO A 93 -13.00 -2.92 -0.83
C PRO A 93 -12.81 -2.47 0.63
N SER A 94 -11.76 -2.93 1.28
CA SER A 94 -11.60 -2.76 2.74
C SER A 94 -11.50 -1.30 3.18
N THR A 95 -10.93 -0.42 2.37
CA THR A 95 -10.82 1.01 2.67
C THR A 95 -12.18 1.72 2.71
N LEU A 96 -13.16 1.25 1.93
CA LEU A 96 -14.48 1.88 1.83
C LEU A 96 -15.23 1.80 3.17
N GLY A 97 -15.44 2.95 3.79
CA GLY A 97 -16.09 3.07 5.09
C GLY A 97 -15.19 2.80 6.30
N TYR A 98 -13.90 2.44 6.08
CA TYR A 98 -12.95 2.29 7.19
C TYR A 98 -12.69 3.65 7.83
N ARG A 99 -13.09 3.84 9.10
CA ARG A 99 -13.01 5.11 9.84
C ARG A 99 -13.53 6.31 9.03
N GLY A 100 -14.53 6.08 8.18
CA GLY A 100 -15.16 7.10 7.34
C GLY A 100 -14.41 7.42 6.03
N PHE A 101 -13.41 6.62 5.63
CA PHE A 101 -12.77 6.78 4.31
C PHE A 101 -13.81 6.56 3.18
N PRO A 102 -13.97 7.49 2.21
CA PRO A 102 -15.13 7.50 1.32
C PRO A 102 -14.95 6.71 0.01
N LYS A 103 -13.80 6.05 -0.19
CA LYS A 103 -13.40 5.42 -1.45
C LYS A 103 -12.92 3.99 -1.26
N SER A 104 -12.82 3.26 -2.35
CA SER A 104 -12.49 1.83 -2.37
C SER A 104 -10.99 1.55 -2.34
N VAL A 105 -10.19 2.53 -2.73
CA VAL A 105 -8.73 2.47 -2.75
C VAL A 105 -8.14 3.81 -2.32
N CYS A 106 -6.83 3.83 -2.00
CA CYS A 106 -6.11 5.10 -1.90
C CYS A 106 -5.35 5.38 -3.20
N THR A 107 -5.27 6.67 -3.60
CA THR A 107 -4.48 7.12 -4.75
C THR A 107 -3.56 8.26 -4.32
N SER A 108 -2.27 7.99 -4.27
CA SER A 108 -1.26 8.93 -3.77
C SER A 108 -0.35 9.36 -4.91
N VAL A 109 -0.57 10.59 -5.40
CA VAL A 109 0.13 11.13 -6.57
C VAL A 109 1.28 12.03 -6.11
N ASN A 110 2.45 11.86 -6.70
CA ASN A 110 3.66 12.67 -6.52
C ASN A 110 4.08 12.89 -5.05
N GLU A 111 3.78 14.07 -4.48
CA GLU A 111 4.13 14.44 -3.10
C GLU A 111 3.17 13.87 -2.05
N VAL A 112 2.09 13.21 -2.44
CA VAL A 112 1.23 12.48 -1.50
C VAL A 112 1.96 11.22 -1.07
N ILE A 113 2.16 11.08 0.24
CA ILE A 113 2.87 9.94 0.84
C ILE A 113 1.97 8.70 0.85
N CYS A 114 0.76 8.86 1.39
CA CYS A 114 -0.24 7.78 1.51
C CYS A 114 -1.64 8.35 1.74
N HIS A 115 -2.65 7.48 1.72
CA HIS A 115 -4.06 7.74 2.04
C HIS A 115 -4.72 8.83 1.18
N GLY A 116 -4.20 9.12 -0.01
CA GLY A 116 -4.83 10.05 -0.93
C GLY A 116 -6.23 9.57 -1.31
N ILE A 117 -7.24 10.44 -1.13
CA ILE A 117 -8.63 10.12 -1.49
C ILE A 117 -8.80 10.29 -3.00
N PRO A 118 -9.22 9.25 -3.73
CA PRO A 118 -9.61 9.37 -5.14
C PRO A 118 -10.65 10.47 -5.37
N ASP A 119 -10.36 11.36 -6.31
CA ASP A 119 -11.16 12.53 -6.61
C ASP A 119 -11.06 12.94 -8.09
N SER A 120 -11.47 14.16 -8.44
CA SER A 120 -11.37 14.69 -9.80
C SER A 120 -9.96 15.09 -10.25
N THR A 121 -8.92 14.76 -9.49
CA THR A 121 -7.52 15.02 -9.85
C THR A 121 -7.15 14.27 -11.13
N VAL A 122 -6.81 15.01 -12.18
CA VAL A 122 -6.38 14.43 -13.45
C VAL A 122 -4.92 14.03 -13.36
N ILE A 123 -4.59 12.81 -13.77
CA ILE A 123 -3.22 12.32 -13.91
C ILE A 123 -2.56 12.99 -15.12
N GLU A 124 -1.36 13.53 -14.94
CA GLU A 124 -0.59 14.21 -15.99
C GLU A 124 0.62 13.37 -16.43
N ASP A 125 1.13 13.67 -17.62
CA ASP A 125 2.36 13.07 -18.11
C ASP A 125 3.54 13.41 -17.18
N GLY A 126 4.26 12.38 -16.75
CA GLY A 126 5.36 12.51 -15.79
C GLY A 126 4.97 12.33 -14.32
N ASP A 127 3.68 12.13 -13.99
CA ASP A 127 3.27 11.80 -12.61
C ASP A 127 3.73 10.40 -12.21
N ILE A 128 4.00 10.21 -10.92
CA ILE A 128 4.06 8.90 -10.27
C ILE A 128 2.81 8.75 -9.42
N VAL A 129 2.17 7.59 -9.47
CA VAL A 129 0.87 7.34 -8.83
C VAL A 129 0.94 6.05 -8.02
N ASN A 130 0.95 6.17 -6.70
CA ASN A 130 0.73 4.99 -5.86
C ASN A 130 -0.76 4.68 -5.78
N VAL A 131 -1.12 3.43 -5.98
CA VAL A 131 -2.47 2.90 -5.78
C VAL A 131 -2.39 1.80 -4.76
N ASP A 132 -3.21 1.94 -3.71
CA ASP A 132 -3.22 1.07 -2.54
C ASP A 132 -4.58 0.40 -2.41
N ILE A 133 -4.57 -0.93 -2.45
CA ILE A 133 -5.77 -1.77 -2.54
C ILE A 133 -5.75 -2.85 -1.48
N THR A 134 -6.74 -2.79 -0.59
CA THR A 134 -7.04 -3.87 0.35
C THR A 134 -8.36 -4.53 -0.01
N ALA A 135 -8.36 -5.83 -0.23
CA ALA A 135 -9.56 -6.61 -0.48
C ALA A 135 -9.94 -7.43 0.76
N TYR A 136 -11.23 -7.42 1.11
CA TYR A 136 -11.80 -8.29 2.13
C TYR A 136 -12.58 -9.42 1.46
N PHE A 137 -12.13 -10.64 1.68
CA PHE A 137 -12.70 -11.85 1.07
C PHE A 137 -12.78 -12.98 2.10
N GLU A 138 -13.95 -13.62 2.22
CA GLU A 138 -14.19 -14.75 3.15
C GLU A 138 -13.71 -14.51 4.60
N GLY A 139 -13.86 -13.27 5.10
CA GLY A 139 -13.51 -12.92 6.47
C GLY A 139 -12.07 -12.48 6.68
N MET A 140 -11.26 -12.35 5.63
CA MET A 140 -9.86 -11.95 5.70
C MET A 140 -9.55 -10.78 4.78
N HIS A 141 -8.60 -9.93 5.21
CA HIS A 141 -8.04 -8.84 4.42
C HIS A 141 -6.73 -9.27 3.77
N GLY A 142 -6.50 -8.80 2.54
CA GLY A 142 -5.22 -8.88 1.87
C GLY A 142 -4.90 -7.53 1.24
N ASP A 143 -3.72 -6.98 1.56
CA ASP A 143 -3.31 -5.60 1.35
C ASP A 143 -2.07 -5.50 0.49
N THR A 144 -2.08 -4.61 -0.49
CA THR A 144 -0.93 -4.39 -1.37
C THR A 144 -1.04 -3.07 -2.11
N ASN A 145 0.10 -2.40 -2.34
CA ASN A 145 0.13 -1.22 -3.18
C ASN A 145 1.28 -1.26 -4.21
N PHE A 146 1.14 -0.40 -5.22
CA PHE A 146 2.10 -0.30 -6.29
C PHE A 146 2.18 1.13 -6.80
N THR A 147 3.39 1.64 -7.07
CA THR A 147 3.60 2.95 -7.68
C THR A 147 3.80 2.82 -9.18
N PHE A 148 2.89 3.43 -9.93
CA PHE A 148 2.84 3.48 -11.39
C PHE A 148 3.53 4.72 -11.95
N TYR A 149 3.97 4.62 -13.20
CA TYR A 149 4.41 5.74 -14.03
C TYR A 149 3.27 6.17 -14.96
N ALA A 150 2.95 7.46 -14.99
CA ALA A 150 2.04 8.04 -15.96
C ALA A 150 2.84 8.69 -17.08
N GLY A 151 2.88 8.06 -18.27
CA GLY A 151 3.65 8.55 -19.41
C GLY A 151 5.16 8.55 -19.19
N GLU A 152 5.85 9.64 -19.58
CA GLU A 152 7.31 9.78 -19.48
C GLU A 152 7.72 10.45 -18.15
N VAL A 153 8.18 9.64 -17.20
CA VAL A 153 8.62 10.10 -15.87
C VAL A 153 10.11 10.47 -15.90
N ASP A 154 10.47 11.57 -15.22
CA ASP A 154 11.86 12.00 -15.10
C ASP A 154 12.73 10.98 -14.36
N GLU A 155 14.05 11.01 -14.62
CA GLU A 155 14.99 10.02 -14.07
C GLU A 155 15.02 10.01 -12.54
N THR A 156 14.89 11.16 -11.88
CA THR A 156 14.91 11.24 -10.40
C THR A 156 13.72 10.51 -9.82
N SER A 157 12.54 10.71 -10.40
CA SER A 157 11.29 10.06 -9.97
C SER A 157 11.31 8.56 -10.30
N ARG A 158 11.78 8.19 -11.50
CA ARG A 158 11.96 6.78 -11.87
C ARG A 158 12.88 6.05 -10.88
N LEU A 159 14.03 6.64 -10.56
CA LEU A 159 14.96 6.07 -9.60
C LEU A 159 14.38 6.00 -8.17
N LEU A 160 13.56 6.97 -7.75
CA LEU A 160 12.85 6.89 -6.49
C LEU A 160 11.94 5.66 -6.44
N VAL A 161 11.10 5.49 -7.46
CA VAL A 161 10.15 4.37 -7.56
C VAL A 161 10.89 3.03 -7.58
N GLU A 162 11.88 2.85 -8.47
CA GLU A 162 12.67 1.62 -8.56
C GLU A 162 13.36 1.26 -7.22
N ARG A 163 13.94 2.26 -6.56
CA ARG A 163 14.66 2.07 -5.29
C ARG A 163 13.71 1.82 -4.12
N THR A 164 12.50 2.36 -4.16
CA THR A 164 11.47 2.05 -3.15
C THR A 164 11.03 0.61 -3.27
N HIS A 165 10.78 0.12 -4.48
CA HIS A 165 10.50 -1.30 -4.73
C HIS A 165 11.65 -2.20 -4.23
N GLU A 166 12.89 -1.90 -4.61
CA GLU A 166 14.06 -2.65 -4.14
C GLU A 166 14.21 -2.60 -2.61
N ALA A 167 13.90 -1.46 -1.96
CA ALA A 167 13.93 -1.32 -0.51
C ALA A 167 12.92 -2.27 0.16
N MET A 168 11.70 -2.35 -0.35
CA MET A 168 10.68 -3.30 0.09
C MET A 168 11.17 -4.74 -0.06
N MET A 169 11.65 -5.12 -1.24
CA MET A 169 12.14 -6.49 -1.50
C MET A 169 13.32 -6.87 -0.59
N ARG A 170 14.17 -5.91 -0.22
CA ARG A 170 15.23 -6.12 0.78
C ARG A 170 14.67 -6.34 2.18
N GLY A 171 13.64 -5.59 2.55
CA GLY A 171 12.90 -5.79 3.80
C GLY A 171 12.31 -7.19 3.87
N ILE A 172 11.60 -7.62 2.82
CA ILE A 172 11.02 -8.97 2.70
C ILE A 172 12.11 -10.04 2.83
N LYS A 173 13.23 -9.88 2.13
CA LYS A 173 14.36 -10.83 2.19
C LYS A 173 15.01 -10.90 3.57
N ALA A 174 14.87 -9.88 4.41
CA ALA A 174 15.40 -9.86 5.76
C ALA A 174 14.54 -10.64 6.77
N VAL A 175 13.27 -10.92 6.43
CA VAL A 175 12.35 -11.70 7.27
C VAL A 175 12.90 -13.10 7.45
N ARG A 176 13.14 -13.48 8.72
CA ARG A 176 13.58 -14.83 9.12
C ARG A 176 13.05 -15.14 10.52
N PRO A 177 12.53 -16.34 10.75
CA PRO A 177 12.18 -16.78 12.11
C PRO A 177 13.32 -16.58 13.09
N GLY A 178 12.99 -16.13 14.30
CA GLY A 178 13.93 -15.89 15.39
C GLY A 178 14.65 -14.53 15.35
N ARG A 179 14.45 -13.72 14.30
CA ARG A 179 14.91 -12.33 14.27
C ARG A 179 13.86 -11.40 14.85
N GLU A 180 14.27 -10.23 15.31
CA GLU A 180 13.36 -9.15 15.71
C GLU A 180 12.77 -8.43 14.49
N ILE A 181 11.53 -7.97 14.59
CA ILE A 181 10.83 -7.24 13.51
C ILE A 181 11.61 -6.01 13.04
N ASN A 182 12.27 -5.29 13.97
CA ASN A 182 13.06 -4.10 13.65
C ASN A 182 14.20 -4.33 12.63
N VAL A 183 14.57 -5.59 12.35
CA VAL A 183 15.57 -5.90 11.30
C VAL A 183 15.10 -5.47 9.92
N ILE A 184 13.79 -5.48 9.68
CA ILE A 184 13.15 -5.10 8.42
C ILE A 184 13.47 -3.63 8.13
N GLY A 185 13.08 -2.76 9.07
CA GLY A 185 13.31 -1.31 8.94
C GLY A 185 14.78 -0.94 8.90
N ARG A 186 15.63 -1.61 9.67
CA ARG A 186 17.08 -1.41 9.62
C ARG A 186 17.67 -1.65 8.23
N VAL A 187 17.20 -2.69 7.53
CA VAL A 187 17.66 -3.03 6.18
C VAL A 187 17.16 -2.01 5.17
N ILE A 188 15.89 -1.63 5.26
CA ILE A 188 15.24 -0.64 4.39
C ILE A 188 15.93 0.72 4.55
N GLU A 189 16.04 1.24 5.77
CA GLU A 189 16.63 2.56 6.03
C GLU A 189 18.12 2.61 5.62
N LYS A 190 18.88 1.54 5.90
CA LYS A 190 20.27 1.45 5.45
C LYS A 190 20.40 1.52 3.93
N TYR A 191 19.46 0.95 3.20
CA TYR A 191 19.44 1.01 1.73
C TYR A 191 19.06 2.41 1.25
N ALA A 192 17.98 3.01 1.77
CA ALA A 192 17.47 4.33 1.41
C ALA A 192 18.52 5.43 1.66
N LYS A 193 19.24 5.39 2.77
CA LYS A 193 20.32 6.33 3.13
C LYS A 193 21.46 6.39 2.11
N ARG A 194 21.65 5.38 1.27
CA ARG A 194 22.69 5.39 0.21
C ARG A 194 22.37 6.41 -0.89
N PHE A 195 21.12 6.86 -0.96
CA PHE A 195 20.60 7.76 -1.99
C PHE A 195 20.04 9.05 -1.41
N ASP A 196 20.28 9.30 -0.12
CA ASP A 196 19.74 10.44 0.65
C ASP A 196 18.21 10.51 0.65
N TYR A 197 17.53 9.34 0.57
CA TYR A 197 16.08 9.28 0.66
C TYR A 197 15.62 9.29 2.11
N GLY A 198 14.58 10.10 2.39
CA GLY A 198 13.84 10.06 3.64
C GLY A 198 13.02 8.77 3.74
N VAL A 199 13.01 8.15 4.92
CA VAL A 199 12.13 7.01 5.23
C VAL A 199 11.06 7.50 6.19
N VAL A 200 9.80 7.45 5.79
CA VAL A 200 8.66 7.87 6.62
C VAL A 200 8.59 6.98 7.87
N ARG A 201 8.27 7.58 9.04
CA ARG A 201 8.32 6.88 10.34
C ARG A 201 6.98 6.73 11.02
N ASP A 202 6.04 7.65 10.76
CA ASP A 202 4.76 7.71 11.46
C ASP A 202 3.70 6.81 10.79
N TYR A 203 3.99 6.34 9.58
CA TYR A 203 3.22 5.34 8.86
C TYR A 203 4.09 4.10 8.67
N SER A 204 3.54 2.94 9.00
CA SER A 204 4.30 1.69 9.12
C SER A 204 3.51 0.53 8.53
N GLY A 205 4.19 -0.56 8.21
CA GLY A 205 3.55 -1.83 7.97
C GLY A 205 2.84 -2.33 9.23
N HIS A 206 1.92 -3.23 9.04
CA HIS A 206 1.04 -3.70 10.10
C HIS A 206 0.67 -5.19 9.93
N GLY A 207 0.22 -5.80 11.02
CA GLY A 207 -0.42 -7.09 10.92
C GLY A 207 -1.77 -6.96 10.22
N VAL A 208 -2.08 -7.90 9.31
CA VAL A 208 -3.29 -7.92 8.47
C VAL A 208 -3.84 -9.33 8.37
N GLY A 209 -5.11 -9.46 8.09
CA GLY A 209 -5.80 -10.73 7.92
C GLY A 209 -7.20 -10.68 8.49
N ARG A 210 -7.45 -11.17 9.72
CA ARG A 210 -8.78 -11.08 10.36
C ARG A 210 -9.21 -9.64 10.56
N GLU A 211 -8.27 -8.80 10.99
CA GLU A 211 -8.44 -7.34 11.07
C GLU A 211 -7.70 -6.67 9.91
N PHE A 212 -8.17 -5.49 9.47
CA PHE A 212 -7.44 -4.67 8.51
C PHE A 212 -6.08 -4.25 9.10
N HIS A 213 -6.09 -3.78 10.36
CA HIS A 213 -4.88 -3.46 11.12
C HIS A 213 -4.94 -4.18 12.47
N SER A 214 -4.09 -5.18 12.69
CA SER A 214 -4.12 -6.01 13.92
C SER A 214 -3.45 -5.38 15.13
N GLY A 215 -2.82 -4.21 14.96
CA GLY A 215 -2.03 -3.56 16.01
C GLY A 215 -0.56 -3.98 16.07
N LEU A 216 -0.13 -5.00 15.31
CA LEU A 216 1.30 -5.29 15.09
C LEU A 216 1.89 -4.20 14.19
N ILE A 217 3.03 -3.62 14.58
CA ILE A 217 3.70 -2.53 13.85
C ILE A 217 4.99 -3.05 13.21
N ILE A 218 5.16 -2.79 11.91
CA ILE A 218 6.36 -3.14 11.15
C ILE A 218 7.06 -1.85 10.71
N PRO A 219 8.03 -1.32 11.47
CA PRO A 219 8.72 -0.09 11.12
C PRO A 219 9.61 -0.28 9.88
N HIS A 220 9.71 0.76 9.05
CA HIS A 220 10.56 0.77 7.86
C HIS A 220 11.90 1.49 8.09
N TYR A 221 12.16 1.91 9.33
CA TYR A 221 13.40 2.53 9.79
C TYR A 221 14.01 1.73 10.95
N ASP A 222 15.26 1.98 11.31
CA ASP A 222 15.89 1.32 12.46
C ASP A 222 15.28 1.84 13.77
N ALA A 223 14.29 1.13 14.27
CA ALA A 223 13.52 1.48 15.46
C ALA A 223 14.10 0.89 16.76
N ALA A 224 15.20 0.14 16.69
CA ALA A 224 15.78 -0.51 17.88
C ALA A 224 16.06 0.51 19.01
N PRO A 225 15.77 0.15 20.28
CA PRO A 225 15.33 -1.15 20.78
C PRO A 225 13.79 -1.37 20.76
N ALA A 226 13.00 -0.46 20.19
CA ALA A 226 11.56 -0.66 20.03
C ALA A 226 11.27 -1.71 18.94
N HIS A 227 10.07 -2.27 18.95
CA HIS A 227 9.60 -3.29 18.00
C HIS A 227 10.57 -4.49 17.93
N ALA A 228 10.87 -5.03 19.12
CA ALA A 228 11.76 -6.17 19.31
C ALA A 228 11.00 -7.50 19.33
N GLU A 229 9.72 -7.50 18.89
CA GLU A 229 8.92 -8.72 18.75
C GLU A 229 9.65 -9.70 17.83
N VAL A 230 9.67 -10.96 18.22
CA VAL A 230 10.35 -12.01 17.45
C VAL A 230 9.46 -12.42 16.28
N ILE A 231 10.05 -12.49 15.10
CA ILE A 231 9.41 -13.02 13.90
C ILE A 231 9.28 -14.54 14.06
N GLU A 232 8.05 -15.04 13.93
CA GLU A 232 7.74 -16.47 14.09
C GLU A 232 6.92 -16.99 12.90
N PRO A 233 7.06 -18.28 12.52
CA PRO A 233 6.27 -18.89 11.46
C PRO A 233 4.77 -18.76 11.70
N GLY A 234 4.00 -18.49 10.64
CA GLY A 234 2.56 -18.29 10.69
C GLY A 234 2.12 -16.85 10.97
N MET A 235 3.04 -15.94 11.28
CA MET A 235 2.70 -14.50 11.35
C MET A 235 2.39 -13.96 9.96
N ILE A 236 1.36 -13.09 9.87
CA ILE A 236 1.01 -12.33 8.65
C ILE A 236 1.09 -10.85 8.93
N PHE A 237 1.79 -10.12 8.06
CA PHE A 237 1.93 -8.66 8.15
C PHE A 237 2.33 -8.05 6.79
N THR A 238 2.21 -6.72 6.67
CA THR A 238 2.65 -5.96 5.50
C THR A 238 4.08 -5.45 5.65
N ILE A 239 4.74 -5.25 4.51
CA ILE A 239 5.96 -4.45 4.39
C ILE A 239 5.71 -3.44 3.27
N GLU A 240 5.70 -2.14 3.62
CA GLU A 240 5.19 -1.06 2.80
C GLU A 240 6.00 0.25 2.90
N PRO A 241 7.31 0.25 2.69
CA PRO A 241 8.13 1.44 2.89
C PRO A 241 7.71 2.60 2.00
N MET A 242 7.58 3.78 2.60
CA MET A 242 7.41 5.07 1.92
C MET A 242 8.74 5.81 1.92
N LEU A 243 9.31 6.04 0.73
CA LEU A 243 10.56 6.78 0.55
C LEU A 243 10.31 8.14 -0.10
N ASN A 244 10.92 9.19 0.47
CA ASN A 244 10.79 10.57 0.01
C ASN A 244 12.08 11.08 -0.60
N LEU A 245 11.97 11.89 -1.67
CA LEU A 245 13.10 12.65 -2.23
C LEU A 245 13.65 13.74 -1.32
N GLY A 246 12.96 14.05 -0.21
CA GLY A 246 13.31 15.12 0.71
C GLY A 246 13.02 14.80 2.16
N THR A 247 12.30 15.71 2.80
CA THR A 247 11.99 15.56 4.23
C THR A 247 11.11 14.36 4.53
N ILE A 248 11.24 13.85 5.76
CA ILE A 248 10.29 12.87 6.33
C ILE A 248 9.12 13.55 7.05
N GLU A 249 9.16 14.88 7.19
CA GLU A 249 8.07 15.64 7.78
C GLU A 249 6.89 15.70 6.81
N TRP A 250 5.69 15.68 7.33
CA TRP A 250 4.44 15.63 6.59
C TRP A 250 3.40 16.59 7.15
N ASP A 251 2.42 16.87 6.34
CA ASP A 251 1.18 17.57 6.70
C ASP A 251 -0.01 16.70 6.23
N VAL A 252 -1.18 16.88 6.85
CA VAL A 252 -2.43 16.22 6.43
C VAL A 252 -3.35 17.29 5.84
N TRP A 253 -4.02 16.97 4.74
CA TRP A 253 -5.03 17.85 4.17
C TRP A 253 -6.27 17.96 5.06
N ASP A 254 -7.12 18.95 4.78
CA ASP A 254 -8.37 19.18 5.55
C ASP A 254 -9.36 18.01 5.45
N ASP A 255 -9.14 17.06 4.53
CA ASP A 255 -9.90 15.81 4.41
C ASP A 255 -9.58 14.80 5.54
N SER A 256 -8.60 15.11 6.39
CA SER A 256 -8.12 14.29 7.52
C SER A 256 -7.47 12.96 7.14
N TRP A 257 -7.21 12.71 5.84
CA TRP A 257 -6.64 11.47 5.31
C TRP A 257 -5.37 11.69 4.48
N THR A 258 -5.43 12.57 3.48
CA THR A 258 -4.35 12.74 2.51
C THR A 258 -3.09 13.30 3.16
N VAL A 259 -2.05 12.47 3.23
CA VAL A 259 -0.76 12.80 3.83
C VAL A 259 0.21 13.27 2.76
N VAL A 260 0.79 14.46 2.92
CA VAL A 260 1.72 15.04 1.94
C VAL A 260 3.07 15.34 2.55
N THR A 261 4.15 15.24 1.76
CA THR A 261 5.47 15.70 2.21
C THR A 261 5.46 17.21 2.45
N LYS A 262 6.03 17.66 3.57
CA LYS A 262 6.03 19.09 3.94
C LYS A 262 6.83 19.95 2.98
N ASP A 263 7.87 19.41 2.36
CA ASP A 263 8.66 20.09 1.32
C ASP A 263 8.09 19.91 -0.10
N ARG A 264 6.96 19.20 -0.23
CA ARG A 264 6.24 18.93 -1.50
C ARG A 264 7.11 18.22 -2.55
N LYS A 265 8.13 17.49 -2.12
CA LYS A 265 8.88 16.59 -2.98
C LYS A 265 8.20 15.23 -3.05
N ARG A 266 8.46 14.50 -4.13
CA ARG A 266 7.83 13.22 -4.42
C ARG A 266 8.13 12.17 -3.36
N SER A 267 7.12 11.34 -3.11
CA SER A 267 7.16 10.10 -2.33
C SER A 267 6.79 8.92 -3.23
N ALA A 268 7.30 7.73 -2.91
CA ALA A 268 6.89 6.49 -3.53
C ALA A 268 6.73 5.41 -2.46
N GLN A 269 5.81 4.48 -2.72
CA GLN A 269 5.51 3.36 -1.84
C GLN A 269 5.34 2.07 -2.66
N PHE A 270 5.67 0.95 -2.07
CA PHE A 270 5.32 -0.40 -2.52
C PHE A 270 4.98 -1.25 -1.32
N GLU A 271 4.08 -2.19 -1.49
CA GLU A 271 3.62 -3.04 -0.41
C GLU A 271 3.34 -4.46 -0.85
N HIS A 272 3.63 -5.38 0.06
CA HIS A 272 3.13 -6.74 0.02
C HIS A 272 2.70 -7.22 1.39
N THR A 273 1.59 -7.98 1.43
CA THR A 273 1.25 -8.87 2.54
C THR A 273 2.08 -10.15 2.46
N LEU A 274 2.62 -10.54 3.60
CA LEU A 274 3.52 -11.68 3.73
C LEU A 274 3.02 -12.65 4.80
N VAL A 275 3.27 -13.95 4.59
CA VAL A 275 3.27 -14.94 5.67
C VAL A 275 4.70 -15.35 5.99
N VAL A 276 5.03 -15.44 7.27
CA VAL A 276 6.32 -15.96 7.73
C VAL A 276 6.31 -17.48 7.61
N THR A 277 7.29 -18.03 6.90
CA THR A 277 7.52 -19.48 6.75
C THR A 277 8.63 -19.99 7.69
N GLU A 278 8.88 -21.27 7.72
CA GLU A 278 9.98 -21.86 8.51
C GLU A 278 11.37 -21.32 8.16
N THR A 279 11.55 -20.76 6.96
CA THR A 279 12.87 -20.33 6.47
C THR A 279 12.94 -18.87 6.01
N GLY A 280 11.82 -18.15 5.99
CA GLY A 280 11.73 -16.78 5.48
C GLY A 280 10.33 -16.25 5.45
N ALA A 281 9.94 -15.64 4.33
CA ALA A 281 8.57 -15.17 4.08
C ALA A 281 8.11 -15.59 2.69
N ASP A 282 6.80 -15.76 2.55
CA ASP A 282 6.12 -15.93 1.27
C ASP A 282 5.17 -14.76 1.04
N ILE A 283 5.13 -14.26 -0.20
CA ILE A 283 4.29 -13.13 -0.60
C ILE A 283 2.89 -13.65 -0.94
N LEU A 284 1.87 -13.13 -0.25
CA LEU A 284 0.47 -13.50 -0.44
C LEU A 284 -0.25 -12.67 -1.51
N THR A 285 0.33 -11.54 -1.90
CA THR A 285 -0.23 -10.55 -2.84
C THR A 285 0.45 -10.59 -4.20
N ARG A 286 0.61 -11.79 -4.75
CA ARG A 286 1.13 -11.95 -6.12
C ARG A 286 -0.03 -11.92 -7.11
N PRO A 287 0.03 -11.09 -8.17
CA PRO A 287 -0.97 -11.10 -9.23
C PRO A 287 -0.80 -12.33 -10.15
N ASP A 288 -1.88 -12.72 -10.83
CA ASP A 288 -1.86 -13.78 -11.85
C ASP A 288 -1.19 -13.31 -13.15
N VAL A 289 -1.16 -12.00 -13.40
CA VAL A 289 -0.52 -11.35 -14.55
C VAL A 289 0.41 -10.23 -14.08
N ALA A 290 1.46 -9.96 -14.82
CA ALA A 290 2.40 -8.90 -14.45
C ALA A 290 1.68 -7.53 -14.42
N ILE A 291 1.97 -6.73 -13.38
CA ILE A 291 1.51 -5.34 -13.30
C ILE A 291 2.35 -4.52 -14.30
N THR A 292 1.67 -3.79 -15.18
CA THR A 292 2.29 -2.90 -16.16
C THR A 292 2.35 -1.46 -15.65
N GLY A 293 3.12 -0.59 -16.32
CA GLY A 293 3.17 0.84 -15.98
C GLY A 293 4.01 1.20 -14.75
N GLY A 294 4.92 0.33 -14.33
CA GLY A 294 5.81 0.59 -13.18
C GLY A 294 7.21 0.03 -13.40
N PRO A 295 8.02 -0.05 -12.33
CA PRO A 295 9.32 -0.68 -12.42
C PRO A 295 9.14 -2.10 -12.92
N LEU A 296 9.95 -2.51 -13.91
CA LEU A 296 9.94 -3.88 -14.41
C LEU A 296 10.18 -4.82 -13.22
N SER A 297 9.17 -5.56 -12.83
CA SER A 297 9.35 -6.70 -11.95
C SER A 297 10.19 -7.70 -12.72
N ASP A 298 11.47 -7.84 -12.34
CA ASP A 298 12.25 -9.00 -12.76
C ASP A 298 11.45 -10.22 -12.35
N GLY A 299 10.88 -10.91 -13.36
CA GLY A 299 9.87 -11.95 -13.25
C GLY A 299 10.05 -12.86 -12.02
N HIS A 300 9.19 -12.66 -11.05
CA HIS A 300 9.04 -13.51 -9.86
C HIS A 300 7.57 -13.78 -9.59
#